data_28fc1574e70265ea793e5ec65bbd0763
#
_entry.id   28fc1574e70265ea793e5ec65bbd0763
#
_cell.length_a   1.000
_cell.length_b   1.000
_cell.length_c   1.000
_cell.angle_alpha   90.00
_cell.angle_beta   90.00
_cell.angle_gamma   90.00
#
_symmetry.space_group_name_H-M   'P 1'
#
loop_
_entity.id
_entity.type
_entity.pdbx_description
1 polymer ?
#
loop_
_entity_poly.entity_id
_entity_poly.type
_entity_poly.pdbx_seq_one_letter_code
_entity_poly.pdbx_strand_id
1 'polypeptide(L)'
;MTDVHMFDLLPLELQLKLQAQVKKLKARIKDLIEINKSHQAMNGRVRRELNTEKKNHDITREDNQALNMKIDKLEKKLSKNV
;
A
#
# COMPACT_ATOMS: atom_id res chain seq x y z
N MET A 1 17.33 -37.52 25.00
CA MET A 1 17.64 -37.43 24.50
C MET A 1 17.40 -37.09 23.33
N THR A 2 17.30 -37.01 22.60
CA THR A 2 17.37 -36.56 21.55
C THR A 2 16.29 -36.66 20.71
N ASP A 3 15.67 -35.77 20.60
CA ASP A 3 14.62 -35.54 19.90
C ASP A 3 14.91 -35.51 18.48
N VAL A 4 16.00 -35.54 18.12
CA VAL A 4 16.30 -35.36 16.88
C VAL A 4 16.06 -36.37 15.95
N HIS A 5 15.81 -37.41 16.37
CA HIS A 5 15.93 -38.52 15.47
C HIS A 5 14.61 -39.10 15.01
N MET A 6 13.51 -38.45 15.33
CA MET A 6 12.21 -38.90 14.84
C MET A 6 12.13 -38.87 13.32
N PHE A 7 12.70 -37.84 12.68
CA PHE A 7 12.74 -37.79 11.25
C PHE A 7 13.55 -38.93 10.64
N ASP A 8 14.67 -39.27 11.28
CA ASP A 8 15.55 -40.35 10.82
C ASP A 8 14.91 -41.72 10.96
N LEU A 9 13.89 -41.85 11.79
CA LEU A 9 13.18 -43.12 11.97
C LEU A 9 12.08 -43.33 10.95
N LEU A 10 11.79 -42.35 10.14
CA LEU A 10 10.75 -42.45 9.13
C LEU A 10 11.25 -43.25 7.92
N PRO A 11 10.33 -43.88 7.18
CA PRO A 11 10.71 -44.51 5.91
C PRO A 11 11.38 -43.50 4.96
N LEU A 12 12.33 -43.98 4.21
CA LEU A 12 13.08 -43.13 3.29
C LEU A 12 12.18 -42.34 2.32
N GLU A 13 11.16 -42.99 1.80
CA GLU A 13 10.21 -42.33 0.89
C GLU A 13 9.54 -41.14 1.57
N LEU A 14 9.16 -41.28 2.81
CA LEU A 14 8.51 -40.23 3.57
C LEU A 14 9.50 -39.12 3.86
N GLN A 15 10.74 -39.45 4.21
CA GLN A 15 11.78 -38.47 4.42
C GLN A 15 12.00 -37.63 3.16
N LEU A 16 12.06 -38.26 1.99
CA LEU A 16 12.27 -37.55 0.72
C LEU A 16 11.09 -36.63 0.38
N LYS A 17 9.87 -37.11 0.62
CA LYS A 17 8.68 -36.30 0.40
C LYS A 17 8.66 -35.06 1.30
N LEU A 18 9.00 -35.24 2.58
CA LEU A 18 9.02 -34.14 3.53
C LEU A 18 10.11 -33.13 3.18
N GLN A 19 11.28 -33.59 2.76
CA GLN A 19 12.35 -32.72 2.32
C GLN A 19 11.94 -31.90 1.09
N ALA A 20 11.26 -32.55 0.14
CA ALA A 20 10.77 -31.85 -1.05
C ALA A 20 9.72 -30.79 -0.69
N GLN A 21 8.81 -31.10 0.25
CA GLN A 21 7.83 -30.14 0.72
C GLN A 21 8.48 -28.97 1.43
N VAL A 22 9.45 -29.23 2.29
CA VAL A 22 10.17 -28.18 2.99
C VAL A 22 10.87 -27.25 2.00
N LYS A 23 11.48 -27.83 0.99
CA LYS A 23 12.15 -27.04 -0.06
C LYS A 23 11.18 -26.14 -0.80
N LYS A 24 10.02 -26.68 -1.16
CA LYS A 24 8.97 -25.88 -1.84
C LYS A 24 8.46 -24.76 -0.94
N LEU A 25 8.24 -25.04 0.33
CA LEU A 25 7.75 -24.05 1.28
C LEU A 25 8.78 -22.94 1.50
N LYS A 26 10.06 -23.28 1.60
CA LYS A 26 11.11 -22.27 1.71
C LYS A 26 11.17 -21.37 0.50
N ALA A 27 11.05 -21.94 -0.71
CA ALA A 27 11.01 -21.15 -1.93
C ALA A 27 9.79 -20.23 -1.94
N ARG A 28 8.64 -20.73 -1.51
CA ARG A 28 7.42 -19.92 -1.45
C ARG A 28 7.54 -18.80 -0.42
N ILE A 29 8.14 -19.05 0.71
CA ILE A 29 8.39 -18.04 1.74
C ILE A 29 9.27 -16.93 1.17
N LYS A 30 10.34 -17.30 0.47
CA LYS A 30 11.22 -16.32 -0.17
C LYS A 30 10.47 -15.43 -1.15
N ASP A 31 9.64 -16.04 -2.00
CA ASP A 31 8.82 -15.29 -2.96
C ASP A 31 7.86 -14.34 -2.25
N LEU A 32 7.21 -14.80 -1.19
CA LEU A 32 6.27 -14.00 -0.43
C LEU A 32 6.95 -12.82 0.25
N ILE A 33 8.17 -13.01 0.76
CA ILE A 33 8.94 -11.93 1.34
C ILE A 33 9.22 -10.85 0.30
N GLU A 34 9.61 -11.24 -0.91
CA GLU A 34 9.86 -10.28 -1.99
C GLU A 34 8.60 -9.55 -2.42
N ILE A 35 7.49 -10.27 -2.51
CA ILE A 35 6.19 -9.68 -2.83
C ILE A 35 5.80 -8.65 -1.77
N ASN A 36 6.00 -8.99 -0.49
CA ASN A 36 5.69 -8.07 0.61
C ASN A 36 6.54 -6.81 0.55
N LYS A 37 7.82 -6.93 0.22
CA LYS A 37 8.69 -5.77 0.06
C LYS A 37 8.20 -4.86 -1.06
N SER A 38 7.78 -5.44 -2.18
CA SER A 38 7.22 -4.68 -3.29
C SER A 38 5.94 -3.96 -2.89
N HIS A 39 5.06 -4.64 -2.15
CA HIS A 39 3.82 -4.03 -1.67
C HIS A 39 4.09 -2.89 -0.69
N GLN A 40 5.08 -3.04 0.20
CA GLN A 40 5.45 -1.99 1.13
C GLN A 40 5.96 -0.74 0.40
N ALA A 41 6.78 -0.94 -0.62
CA ALA A 41 7.29 0.17 -1.42
C ALA A 41 6.16 0.86 -2.17
N MET A 42 5.24 0.08 -2.76
CA MET A 42 4.08 0.63 -3.45
C MET A 42 3.16 1.39 -2.50
N ASN A 43 2.90 0.81 -1.32
CA ASN A 43 2.06 1.46 -0.31
C ASN A 43 2.65 2.79 0.13
N GLY A 44 3.97 2.86 0.29
CA GLY A 44 4.65 4.11 0.61
C GLY A 44 4.47 5.16 -0.47
N ARG A 45 4.58 4.76 -1.74
CA ARG A 45 4.38 5.66 -2.87
C ARG A 45 2.95 6.16 -2.93
N VAL A 46 1.99 5.25 -2.78
CA VAL A 46 0.56 5.60 -2.82
C VAL A 46 0.22 6.57 -1.70
N ARG A 47 0.76 6.38 -0.51
CA ARG A 47 0.53 7.30 0.61
C ARG A 47 1.05 8.70 0.30
N ARG A 48 2.23 8.80 -0.31
CA ARG A 48 2.80 10.09 -0.69
C ARG A 48 1.95 10.77 -1.76
N GLU A 49 1.50 10.01 -2.75
CA GLU A 49 0.61 10.54 -3.79
C GLU A 49 -0.71 11.03 -3.19
N LEU A 50 -1.27 10.26 -2.26
CA LEU A 50 -2.50 10.64 -1.60
C LEU A 50 -2.33 11.93 -0.81
N ASN A 51 -1.22 12.08 -0.08
CA ASN A 51 -0.94 13.29 0.68
C ASN A 51 -0.81 14.50 -0.25
N THR A 52 -0.16 14.33 -1.40
CA THR A 52 -0.02 15.38 -2.40
C THR A 52 -1.39 15.77 -2.96
N GLU A 53 -2.22 14.78 -3.29
CA GLU A 53 -3.57 15.04 -3.80
C GLU A 53 -4.44 15.75 -2.78
N LYS A 54 -4.33 15.40 -1.51
CA LYS A 54 -5.06 16.08 -0.44
C LYS A 54 -4.67 17.54 -0.34
N LYS A 55 -3.37 17.83 -0.41
CA LYS A 55 -2.88 19.21 -0.39
C LYS A 55 -3.39 19.99 -1.58
N ASN A 56 -3.33 19.40 -2.77
CA ASN A 56 -3.81 20.04 -3.99
C ASN A 56 -5.31 20.32 -3.92
N HIS A 57 -6.06 19.38 -3.36
CA HIS A 57 -7.50 19.54 -3.17
C HIS A 57 -7.81 20.69 -2.22
N ASP A 58 -7.06 20.82 -1.13
CA ASP A 58 -7.25 21.91 -0.17
C ASP A 58 -6.96 23.27 -0.82
N ILE A 59 -5.89 23.34 -1.61
CA ILE A 59 -5.54 24.57 -2.35
C ILE A 59 -6.65 24.93 -3.32
N THR A 60 -7.14 23.97 -4.07
CA THR A 60 -8.23 24.19 -5.03
C THR A 60 -9.48 24.68 -4.33
N ARG A 61 -9.79 24.12 -3.18
CA ARG A 61 -10.96 24.53 -2.40
C ARG A 61 -10.82 25.97 -1.94
N GLU A 62 -9.64 26.36 -1.45
CA GLU A 62 -9.38 27.72 -1.02
C GLU A 62 -9.49 28.70 -2.20
N ASP A 63 -8.94 28.34 -3.35
CA ASP A 63 -9.03 29.16 -4.55
C ASP A 63 -10.48 29.34 -4.99
N ASN A 64 -11.27 28.26 -4.93
CA ASN A 64 -12.69 28.32 -5.26
C ASN A 64 -13.46 29.26 -4.33
N GLN A 65 -13.15 29.20 -3.04
CA GLN A 65 -13.77 30.10 -2.06
C GLN A 65 -13.43 31.57 -2.37
N ALA A 66 -12.15 31.84 -2.68
CA ALA A 66 -11.72 33.18 -3.01
C ALA A 66 -12.40 33.70 -4.27
N LEU A 67 -12.54 32.85 -5.28
CA LEU A 67 -13.22 33.21 -6.52
C LEU A 67 -14.70 33.48 -6.29
N ASN A 68 -15.36 32.67 -5.47
CA ASN A 68 -16.77 32.87 -5.14
C ASN A 68 -16.98 34.18 -4.41
N MET A 69 -16.08 34.55 -3.50
CA MET A 69 -16.15 35.85 -2.84
C MET A 69 -16.00 37.01 -3.81
N LYS A 70 -15.10 36.87 -4.79
CA LYS A 70 -14.96 37.90 -5.85
C LYS A 70 -16.22 38.03 -6.69
N ILE A 71 -16.78 36.90 -7.05
CA ILE A 71 -18.02 36.88 -7.84
C ILE A 71 -19.14 37.60 -7.08
N ASP A 72 -19.31 37.32 -5.81
CA ASP A 72 -20.31 37.93 -4.96
C ASP A 72 -20.12 39.46 -4.91
N LYS A 73 -18.88 39.91 -4.76
CA LYS A 73 -18.57 41.34 -4.72
C LYS A 73 -18.89 42.00 -6.02
N LEU A 74 -18.54 41.37 -7.13
CA LEU A 74 -18.82 41.91 -8.46
C LEU A 74 -20.31 41.97 -8.75
N GLU A 75 -21.04 40.93 -8.37
CA GLU A 75 -22.50 40.92 -8.52
C GLU A 75 -23.16 42.03 -7.74
N LYS A 76 -22.71 42.27 -6.52
CA LYS A 76 -23.25 43.37 -5.69
C LYS A 76 -22.95 44.72 -6.29
N LYS A 77 -21.75 44.89 -6.83
CA LYS A 77 -21.39 46.15 -7.53
C LYS A 77 -22.25 46.36 -8.77
N LEU A 78 -22.46 45.32 -9.53
CA LEU A 78 -23.24 45.36 -10.74
C LEU A 78 -24.69 45.71 -10.40
N SER A 79 -25.24 45.11 -9.38
CA SER A 79 -26.60 45.41 -8.91
C SER A 79 -26.76 46.85 -8.49
N LYS A 80 -25.77 47.44 -7.84
CA LYS A 80 -25.83 48.82 -7.38
C LYS A 80 -25.75 49.81 -8.52
N ASN A 81 -25.12 49.42 -9.62
CA ASN A 81 -24.94 50.31 -10.75
C ASN A 81 -26.09 50.26 -11.75
N VAL A 82 -27.03 49.38 -11.53
CA VAL A 82 -28.21 49.27 -12.33
C VAL A 82 -29.35 49.98 -11.65
#